data_1216d503076e0727e9503d1b01c9852c
#
_entry.id   1216d503076e0727e9503d1b01c9852c
#
_cell.length_a   1.000
_cell.length_b   1.000
_cell.length_c   1.000
_cell.angle_alpha   90.00
_cell.angle_beta   90.00
_cell.angle_gamma   90.00
#
_symmetry.space_group_name_H-M   'P 1'
#
loop_
_entity.id
_entity.type
_entity.pdbx_description
1 polymer ?
#
loop_
_entity_poly.entity_id
_entity_poly.type
_entity_poly.pdbx_seq_one_letter_code
_entity_poly.pdbx_strand_id
1 'polypeptide(L)'
;IYKLRKAVTLARRDDLAVLASWPSDSLGGEPADARTPALGARWIGTAGSAPADAEAYDAHRLAVGVPDSADIGSDELLWLETGADLLDGVSFTKGCYVGQENTARMHHRDKVRRRLVPVTIVGDAGDAVEVKDGQGRACGKLRSRAGEAAIVHLRLETAGEPLFLGDARLTVRRPAWLADALKDSTA
;
A
#
# COMPACT_ATOMS: atom_id res chain seq x y z
N ILE A 1 8.71 -11.22 -22.25
CA ILE A 1 9.58 -11.79 -21.19
C ILE A 1 11.01 -11.79 -21.72
N TYR A 2 11.90 -10.96 -21.14
CA TYR A 2 13.31 -10.93 -21.50
C TYR A 2 14.00 -12.15 -20.90
N LYS A 3 14.30 -13.15 -21.74
CA LYS A 3 15.18 -14.23 -21.37
C LYS A 3 16.62 -13.71 -21.42
N LEU A 4 17.18 -13.32 -20.28
CA LEU A 4 18.62 -13.10 -20.16
C LEU A 4 19.32 -14.36 -20.69
N ARG A 5 20.50 -14.21 -21.36
CA ARG A 5 21.30 -15.30 -21.98
C ARG A 5 21.81 -16.34 -20.95
N LYS A 6 20.92 -16.82 -20.08
CA LYS A 6 21.17 -17.85 -19.08
C LYS A 6 20.27 -19.05 -19.37
N ALA A 7 20.72 -20.23 -19.03
CA ALA A 7 19.92 -21.45 -19.08
C ALA A 7 18.83 -21.42 -18.00
N VAL A 8 17.76 -20.68 -18.27
CA VAL A 8 16.61 -20.53 -17.36
C VAL A 8 15.38 -21.07 -18.06
N THR A 9 14.65 -21.95 -17.41
CA THR A 9 13.32 -22.41 -17.82
C THR A 9 12.26 -21.63 -17.05
N LEU A 10 11.32 -21.03 -17.78
CA LEU A 10 10.14 -20.37 -17.19
C LEU A 10 8.93 -21.24 -17.50
N ALA A 11 8.21 -21.64 -16.46
CA ALA A 11 6.96 -22.40 -16.56
C ALA A 11 5.90 -21.78 -15.65
N ARG A 12 4.67 -21.74 -16.16
CA ARG A 12 3.50 -21.43 -15.33
C ARG A 12 3.21 -22.63 -14.41
N ARG A 13 2.87 -22.35 -13.19
CA ARG A 13 2.57 -23.33 -12.14
C ARG A 13 1.14 -23.12 -11.64
N ASP A 14 0.18 -23.78 -12.27
CA ASP A 14 -1.24 -23.70 -11.88
C ASP A 14 -1.56 -24.54 -10.61
N ASP A 15 -0.62 -25.38 -10.18
CA ASP A 15 -0.64 -26.16 -8.94
C ASP A 15 -0.23 -25.37 -7.70
N LEU A 16 0.26 -24.12 -7.87
CA LEU A 16 0.71 -23.26 -6.79
C LEU A 16 -0.15 -21.99 -6.68
N ALA A 17 -0.30 -21.51 -5.45
CA ALA A 17 -0.96 -20.24 -5.14
C ALA A 17 -0.18 -19.46 -4.08
N VAL A 18 -0.41 -18.16 -4.02
CA VAL A 18 0.01 -17.36 -2.87
C VAL A 18 -1.01 -17.55 -1.77
N LEU A 19 -0.55 -18.03 -0.62
CA LEU A 19 -1.33 -18.22 0.59
C LEU A 19 -0.99 -17.14 1.60
N ALA A 20 -1.97 -16.75 2.40
CA ALA A 20 -1.82 -15.81 3.50
C ALA A 20 -2.56 -16.29 4.74
N SER A 21 -2.03 -16.01 5.91
CA SER A 21 -2.73 -16.20 7.19
C SER A 21 -2.58 -14.98 8.07
N TRP A 22 -3.66 -14.63 8.75
CA TRP A 22 -3.75 -13.56 9.73
C TRP A 22 -4.79 -13.90 10.80
N PRO A 23 -4.76 -13.34 11.99
CA PRO A 23 -3.81 -12.34 12.51
C PRO A 23 -2.38 -12.91 12.72
N SER A 24 -1.42 -11.99 12.94
CA SER A 24 0.01 -12.30 13.01
C SER A 24 0.43 -13.26 14.14
N ASP A 25 -0.36 -13.40 15.18
CA ASP A 25 -0.15 -14.30 16.31
C ASP A 25 -0.55 -15.76 16.01
N SER A 26 -1.16 -16.00 14.87
CA SER A 26 -1.57 -17.33 14.39
C SER A 26 -0.58 -17.98 13.42
N LEU A 27 0.67 -17.49 13.38
CA LEU A 27 1.69 -18.00 12.45
C LEU A 27 2.15 -19.39 12.87
N GLY A 28 1.80 -20.41 12.10
CA GLY A 28 2.18 -21.82 12.29
C GLY A 28 3.62 -22.17 11.91
N GLY A 29 4.55 -21.20 11.98
CA GLY A 29 5.94 -21.33 11.52
C GLY A 29 6.17 -20.83 10.10
N GLU A 30 5.15 -20.31 9.43
CA GLU A 30 5.27 -19.70 8.10
C GLU A 30 5.97 -18.34 8.16
N PRO A 31 6.66 -17.93 7.07
CA PRO A 31 7.38 -16.67 7.07
C PRO A 31 6.44 -15.47 7.15
N ALA A 32 6.75 -14.50 7.98
CA ALA A 32 6.03 -13.23 8.03
C ALA A 32 6.04 -12.53 6.67
N ASP A 33 4.97 -11.78 6.37
CA ASP A 33 4.94 -10.95 5.16
C ASP A 33 6.06 -9.91 5.19
N ALA A 34 6.90 -9.91 4.16
CA ALA A 34 8.08 -9.05 4.10
C ALA A 34 7.76 -7.56 4.11
N ARG A 35 6.55 -7.17 3.71
CA ARG A 35 6.12 -5.75 3.73
C ARG A 35 5.94 -5.23 5.16
N THR A 36 5.30 -6.01 6.01
CA THR A 36 5.15 -5.75 7.43
C THR A 36 4.61 -6.99 8.14
N PRO A 37 5.13 -7.37 9.32
CA PRO A 37 4.60 -8.49 10.09
C PRO A 37 3.12 -8.34 10.49
N ALA A 38 2.60 -7.11 10.54
CA ALA A 38 1.18 -6.85 10.84
C ALA A 38 0.22 -7.46 9.80
N LEU A 39 0.68 -7.76 8.60
CA LEU A 39 -0.10 -8.49 7.58
C LEU A 39 -0.25 -9.99 7.89
N GLY A 40 0.52 -10.54 8.83
CA GLY A 40 0.58 -11.96 9.11
C GLY A 40 1.67 -12.67 8.30
N ALA A 41 1.41 -13.89 7.84
CA ALA A 41 2.33 -14.66 6.99
C ALA A 41 1.86 -14.68 5.53
N ARG A 42 2.84 -14.81 4.62
CA ARG A 42 2.57 -15.01 3.19
C ARG A 42 3.62 -15.93 2.57
N TRP A 43 3.17 -16.98 1.89
CA TRP A 43 4.04 -17.97 1.26
C TRP A 43 3.45 -18.52 -0.05
N ILE A 44 4.25 -19.28 -0.79
CA ILE A 44 3.78 -20.05 -1.94
C ILE A 44 3.48 -21.47 -1.47
N GLY A 45 2.27 -21.94 -1.71
CA GLY A 45 1.82 -23.28 -1.35
C GLY A 45 0.95 -23.92 -2.43
N THR A 46 0.42 -25.11 -2.15
CA THR A 46 -0.45 -25.84 -3.08
C THR A 46 -1.77 -25.07 -3.26
N ALA A 47 -2.16 -24.86 -4.52
CA ALA A 47 -3.44 -24.23 -4.83
C ALA A 47 -4.61 -25.05 -4.24
N GLY A 48 -5.59 -24.36 -3.65
CA GLY A 48 -6.76 -24.98 -3.03
C GLY A 48 -6.50 -25.62 -1.65
N SER A 49 -5.32 -25.47 -1.08
CA SER A 49 -5.00 -25.99 0.27
C SER A 49 -5.58 -25.15 1.42
N ALA A 50 -6.10 -23.97 1.12
CA ALA A 50 -6.77 -23.09 2.09
C ALA A 50 -8.04 -22.50 1.47
N PRO A 51 -9.03 -22.08 2.29
CA PRO A 51 -10.20 -21.36 1.81
C PRO A 51 -9.79 -20.07 1.08
N ALA A 52 -10.47 -19.77 -0.02
CA ALA A 52 -10.29 -18.48 -0.71
C ALA A 52 -11.25 -17.45 -0.11
N ASP A 53 -10.71 -16.45 0.56
CA ASP A 53 -11.45 -15.33 1.12
C ASP A 53 -10.70 -14.02 0.82
N ALA A 54 -10.78 -13.59 -0.44
CA ALA A 54 -10.12 -12.38 -0.91
C ALA A 54 -10.70 -11.12 -0.25
N GLU A 55 -12.00 -11.11 0.05
CA GLU A 55 -12.67 -9.97 0.68
C GLU A 55 -12.18 -9.79 2.12
N ALA A 56 -12.10 -10.87 2.89
CA ALA A 56 -11.55 -10.82 4.25
C ALA A 56 -10.07 -10.41 4.26
N TYR A 57 -9.28 -10.88 3.29
CA TYR A 57 -7.89 -10.43 3.15
C TYR A 57 -7.81 -8.94 2.82
N ASP A 58 -8.63 -8.43 1.90
CA ASP A 58 -8.67 -7.01 1.55
C ASP A 58 -9.10 -6.14 2.73
N ALA A 59 -10.10 -6.56 3.49
CA ALA A 59 -10.51 -5.88 4.71
C ALA A 59 -9.36 -5.83 5.74
N HIS A 60 -8.65 -6.94 5.92
CA HIS A 60 -7.49 -7.04 6.82
C HIS A 60 -6.35 -6.11 6.37
N ARG A 61 -5.90 -6.18 5.10
CA ARG A 61 -4.81 -5.34 4.62
C ARG A 61 -5.12 -3.85 4.67
N LEU A 62 -6.39 -3.47 4.39
CA LEU A 62 -6.86 -2.08 4.54
C LEU A 62 -6.87 -1.66 6.01
N ALA A 63 -7.27 -2.57 6.93
CA ALA A 63 -7.18 -2.32 8.35
C ALA A 63 -5.73 -2.15 8.84
N VAL A 64 -4.77 -2.89 8.29
CA VAL A 64 -3.33 -2.70 8.54
C VAL A 64 -2.80 -1.45 7.82
N GLY A 65 -3.45 -1.04 6.74
CA GLY A 65 -3.12 0.15 5.96
C GLY A 65 -2.08 -0.08 4.87
N VAL A 66 -1.91 -1.32 4.42
CA VAL A 66 -0.93 -1.68 3.38
C VAL A 66 -1.58 -1.63 2.00
N PRO A 67 -1.04 -0.83 1.05
CA PRO A 67 -1.53 -0.79 -0.33
C PRO A 67 -1.30 -2.09 -1.09
N ASP A 68 -2.16 -2.33 -2.09
CA ASP A 68 -2.00 -3.40 -3.07
C ASP A 68 -2.23 -2.86 -4.50
N SER A 69 -2.14 -3.73 -5.49
CA SER A 69 -2.26 -3.38 -6.92
C SER A 69 -3.53 -2.61 -7.26
N ALA A 70 -4.65 -2.93 -6.61
CA ALA A 70 -5.93 -2.22 -6.77
C ALA A 70 -5.84 -0.73 -6.35
N ASP A 71 -5.04 -0.43 -5.32
CA ASP A 71 -4.84 0.95 -4.85
C ASP A 71 -3.87 1.72 -5.73
N ILE A 72 -2.88 1.02 -6.30
CA ILE A 72 -1.80 1.60 -7.10
C ILE A 72 -2.30 1.97 -8.50
N GLY A 73 -3.10 1.10 -9.11
CA GLY A 73 -3.53 1.24 -10.50
C GLY A 73 -2.40 0.96 -11.49
N SER A 74 -2.67 1.20 -12.79
CA SER A 74 -1.68 1.06 -13.85
C SER A 74 -1.23 2.44 -14.32
N ASP A 75 0.06 2.75 -14.16
CA ASP A 75 0.70 4.01 -14.59
C ASP A 75 0.09 5.29 -13.99
N GLU A 76 -0.60 5.18 -12.85
CA GLU A 76 -1.26 6.32 -12.20
C GLU A 76 -0.42 6.99 -11.11
N LEU A 77 0.46 6.22 -10.45
CA LEU A 77 1.23 6.69 -9.30
C LEU A 77 2.73 6.48 -9.53
N LEU A 78 3.53 7.37 -8.96
CA LEU A 78 4.97 7.17 -8.89
C LEU A 78 5.29 6.09 -7.84
N TRP A 79 6.33 5.27 -8.10
CA TRP A 79 6.61 4.10 -7.26
C TRP A 79 6.82 4.43 -5.78
N LEU A 80 7.46 5.55 -5.45
CA LEU A 80 7.63 5.97 -4.05
C LEU A 80 6.35 6.53 -3.42
N GLU A 81 5.39 6.99 -4.23
CA GLU A 81 4.09 7.41 -3.70
C GLU A 81 3.25 6.24 -3.17
N THR A 82 3.56 5.02 -3.61
CA THR A 82 2.88 3.81 -3.12
C THR A 82 3.36 3.35 -1.75
N GLY A 83 4.42 3.96 -1.20
CA GLY A 83 5.05 3.51 0.04
C GLY A 83 6.02 2.34 -0.15
N ALA A 84 6.41 2.02 -1.39
CA ALA A 84 7.27 0.89 -1.70
C ALA A 84 8.65 0.96 -1.00
N ASP A 85 9.17 2.17 -0.78
CA ASP A 85 10.40 2.42 -0.03
C ASP A 85 10.27 2.13 1.48
N LEU A 86 9.05 2.20 2.01
CA LEU A 86 8.73 1.98 3.42
C LEU A 86 8.28 0.53 3.72
N LEU A 87 7.96 -0.22 2.66
CA LEU A 87 7.42 -1.58 2.72
C LEU A 87 8.35 -2.60 2.05
N ASP A 88 9.66 -2.35 2.09
CA ASP A 88 10.71 -3.22 1.52
C ASP A 88 10.57 -3.52 0.01
N GLY A 89 9.79 -2.72 -0.71
CA GLY A 89 9.61 -2.85 -2.16
C GLY A 89 10.71 -2.22 -3.01
N VAL A 90 11.66 -1.49 -2.41
CA VAL A 90 12.78 -0.83 -3.09
C VAL A 90 14.06 -1.00 -2.29
N SER A 91 15.15 -1.34 -2.96
CA SER A 91 16.50 -1.29 -2.39
C SER A 91 17.32 -0.19 -3.07
N PHE A 92 17.81 0.77 -2.29
CA PHE A 92 18.68 1.84 -2.78
C PHE A 92 20.16 1.49 -2.72
N THR A 93 20.51 0.35 -2.12
CA THR A 93 21.90 -0.12 -1.96
C THR A 93 22.31 -1.20 -2.96
N LYS A 94 21.36 -1.83 -3.65
CA LYS A 94 21.66 -2.77 -4.74
C LYS A 94 22.04 -2.01 -6.02
N GLY A 95 22.67 -2.69 -6.96
CA GLY A 95 23.05 -2.14 -8.26
C GLY A 95 21.86 -1.65 -9.10
N CYS A 96 22.17 -1.09 -10.28
CA CYS A 96 21.20 -0.47 -11.17
C CYS A 96 20.18 -1.47 -11.75
N TYR A 97 18.97 -0.98 -12.02
CA TYR A 97 17.91 -1.70 -12.72
C TYR A 97 17.20 -0.76 -13.72
N VAL A 98 16.53 -1.34 -14.71
CA VAL A 98 15.80 -0.58 -15.73
C VAL A 98 14.61 0.15 -15.09
N GLY A 99 14.48 1.47 -15.33
CA GLY A 99 13.40 2.30 -14.79
C GLY A 99 13.68 2.92 -13.41
N GLN A 100 14.85 2.68 -12.80
CA GLN A 100 15.20 3.21 -11.48
C GLN A 100 15.39 4.74 -11.44
N GLU A 101 15.62 5.38 -12.58
CA GLU A 101 16.08 6.78 -12.64
C GLU A 101 15.16 7.74 -11.89
N ASN A 102 13.86 7.65 -12.12
CA ASN A 102 12.88 8.47 -11.42
C ASN A 102 12.82 8.15 -9.93
N THR A 103 12.80 6.87 -9.57
CA THR A 103 12.76 6.40 -8.17
C THR A 103 13.99 6.86 -7.40
N ALA A 104 15.20 6.70 -7.98
CA ALA A 104 16.45 7.13 -7.37
C ALA A 104 16.52 8.66 -7.22
N ARG A 105 16.07 9.42 -8.25
CA ARG A 105 16.04 10.89 -8.19
C ARG A 105 15.11 11.38 -7.08
N MET A 106 13.90 10.83 -6.98
CA MET A 106 12.96 11.19 -5.92
C MET A 106 13.52 10.90 -4.52
N HIS A 107 14.21 9.78 -4.36
CA HIS A 107 14.82 9.43 -3.07
C HIS A 107 15.95 10.38 -2.66
N HIS A 108 16.82 10.77 -3.62
CA HIS A 108 18.04 11.53 -3.31
C HIS A 108 17.89 13.06 -3.42
N ARG A 109 16.95 13.57 -4.19
CA ARG A 109 16.85 15.00 -4.50
C ARG A 109 15.52 15.62 -4.16
N ASP A 110 14.43 14.86 -4.24
CA ASP A 110 13.08 15.36 -4.10
C ASP A 110 12.40 14.75 -2.86
N LYS A 111 11.58 15.54 -2.18
CA LYS A 111 10.68 15.00 -1.16
C LYS A 111 9.48 14.34 -1.84
N VAL A 112 9.08 13.16 -1.39
CA VAL A 112 7.82 12.52 -1.78
C VAL A 112 6.68 13.35 -1.19
N ARG A 113 5.97 14.10 -2.04
CA ARG A 113 4.92 15.04 -1.61
C ARG A 113 3.55 14.41 -1.48
N ARG A 114 3.35 13.25 -2.08
CA ARG A 114 2.09 12.49 -2.05
C ARG A 114 2.40 11.04 -1.73
N ARG A 115 1.50 10.39 -1.00
CA ARG A 115 1.57 8.94 -0.75
C ARG A 115 0.20 8.32 -0.66
N LEU A 116 0.16 7.01 -0.82
CA LEU A 116 -0.96 6.19 -0.36
C LEU A 116 -0.94 6.17 1.17
N VAL A 117 -2.03 6.67 1.77
CA VAL A 117 -2.16 6.86 3.22
C VAL A 117 -3.41 6.13 3.70
N PRO A 118 -3.31 5.28 4.73
CA PRO A 118 -4.47 4.66 5.34
C PRO A 118 -5.25 5.68 6.19
N VAL A 119 -6.57 5.63 6.05
CA VAL A 119 -7.49 6.49 6.79
C VAL A 119 -8.64 5.67 7.38
N THR A 120 -9.28 6.21 8.41
CA THR A 120 -10.59 5.76 8.88
C THR A 120 -11.65 6.76 8.40
N ILE A 121 -12.72 6.26 7.80
CA ILE A 121 -13.88 7.04 7.35
C ILE A 121 -14.90 7.07 8.50
N VAL A 122 -15.32 8.24 8.91
CA VAL A 122 -16.33 8.44 9.94
C VAL A 122 -17.50 9.22 9.35
N GLY A 123 -18.64 8.60 9.24
CA GLY A 123 -19.83 9.17 8.58
C GLY A 123 -20.10 8.59 7.20
N ASP A 124 -21.00 9.20 6.46
CA ASP A 124 -21.40 8.76 5.14
C ASP A 124 -20.57 9.48 4.05
N ALA A 125 -19.76 8.74 3.36
CA ALA A 125 -18.96 9.23 2.23
C ALA A 125 -19.71 9.15 0.88
N GLY A 126 -20.84 8.44 0.82
CA GLY A 126 -21.54 8.16 -0.43
C GLY A 126 -20.62 7.60 -1.50
N ASP A 127 -20.76 8.11 -2.73
CA ASP A 127 -19.92 7.77 -3.88
C ASP A 127 -18.74 8.75 -4.07
N ALA A 128 -18.43 9.57 -3.07
CA ALA A 128 -17.33 10.53 -3.16
C ALA A 128 -15.99 9.81 -3.32
N VAL A 129 -15.16 10.32 -4.23
CA VAL A 129 -13.79 9.85 -4.47
C VAL A 129 -12.74 10.92 -4.22
N GLU A 130 -13.13 12.19 -4.24
CA GLU A 130 -12.23 13.32 -4.01
C GLU A 130 -12.11 13.64 -2.53
N VAL A 131 -10.89 13.63 -2.00
CA VAL A 131 -10.59 14.05 -0.63
C VAL A 131 -10.33 15.55 -0.60
N LYS A 132 -11.00 16.25 0.30
CA LYS A 132 -10.91 17.70 0.49
C LYS A 132 -10.36 18.06 1.87
N ASP A 133 -9.65 19.18 1.94
CA ASP A 133 -9.22 19.77 3.21
C ASP A 133 -10.37 20.57 3.88
N GLY A 134 -10.12 21.13 5.07
CA GLY A 134 -11.09 21.93 5.81
C GLY A 134 -11.54 23.22 5.12
N GLN A 135 -10.88 23.64 4.04
CA GLN A 135 -11.26 24.75 3.19
C GLN A 135 -12.01 24.31 1.91
N GLY A 136 -12.28 23.01 1.76
CA GLY A 136 -12.95 22.45 0.59
C GLY A 136 -12.06 22.28 -0.63
N ARG A 137 -10.73 22.45 -0.52
CA ARG A 137 -9.80 22.29 -1.63
C ARG A 137 -9.43 20.80 -1.80
N ALA A 138 -9.37 20.32 -3.03
CA ALA A 138 -8.95 18.96 -3.35
C ALA A 138 -7.49 18.72 -2.93
N CYS A 139 -7.28 17.72 -2.08
CA CYS A 139 -5.96 17.35 -1.56
C CYS A 139 -5.60 15.87 -1.74
N GLY A 140 -6.56 15.04 -2.15
CA GLY A 140 -6.34 13.61 -2.38
C GLY A 140 -7.46 12.92 -3.13
N LYS A 141 -7.33 11.61 -3.27
CA LYS A 141 -8.30 10.74 -3.95
C LYS A 141 -8.43 9.40 -3.22
N LEU A 142 -9.64 8.94 -2.99
CA LEU A 142 -9.93 7.58 -2.51
C LEU A 142 -9.43 6.56 -3.54
N ARG A 143 -8.77 5.50 -3.06
CA ARG A 143 -8.30 4.39 -3.90
C ARG A 143 -9.09 3.11 -3.63
N SER A 144 -9.18 2.70 -2.36
CA SER A 144 -9.95 1.51 -1.95
C SER A 144 -10.55 1.72 -0.58
N ARG A 145 -11.67 1.05 -0.30
CA ARG A 145 -12.27 1.00 1.04
C ARG A 145 -12.89 -0.36 1.35
N ALA A 146 -12.88 -0.73 2.63
CA ALA A 146 -13.66 -1.83 3.18
C ALA A 146 -14.22 -1.38 4.55
N GLY A 147 -15.54 -1.19 4.62
CA GLY A 147 -16.17 -0.55 5.78
C GLY A 147 -15.62 0.85 6.03
N GLU A 148 -15.10 1.07 7.24
CA GLU A 148 -14.47 2.34 7.65
C GLU A 148 -12.99 2.44 7.26
N ALA A 149 -12.33 1.32 6.96
CA ALA A 149 -10.92 1.32 6.56
C ALA A 149 -10.78 1.68 5.08
N ALA A 150 -9.88 2.62 4.77
CA ALA A 150 -9.63 3.03 3.40
C ALA A 150 -8.17 3.42 3.17
N ILE A 151 -7.78 3.43 1.90
CA ILE A 151 -6.53 4.01 1.43
C ILE A 151 -6.85 5.17 0.49
N VAL A 152 -6.20 6.31 0.74
CA VAL A 152 -6.30 7.52 -0.08
C VAL A 152 -4.93 7.91 -0.62
N HIS A 153 -4.86 8.38 -1.85
CA HIS A 153 -3.67 9.06 -2.37
C HIS A 153 -3.74 10.52 -1.93
N LEU A 154 -2.87 10.92 -1.01
CA LEU A 154 -2.98 12.18 -0.27
C LEU A 154 -1.73 13.05 -0.42
N ARG A 155 -1.90 14.36 -0.48
CA ARG A 155 -0.80 15.31 -0.24
C ARG A 155 -0.39 15.25 1.22
N LEU A 156 0.89 14.94 1.49
CA LEU A 156 1.37 14.72 2.85
C LEU A 156 1.28 15.96 3.74
N GLU A 157 1.42 17.15 3.16
CA GLU A 157 1.28 18.43 3.86
C GLU A 157 -0.10 18.62 4.51
N THR A 158 -1.14 17.95 3.97
CA THR A 158 -2.50 18.02 4.52
C THR A 158 -2.82 16.91 5.51
N ALA A 159 -1.89 15.98 5.77
CA ALA A 159 -2.15 14.81 6.63
C ALA A 159 -2.43 15.14 8.11
N GLY A 160 -2.11 16.36 8.55
CA GLY A 160 -2.40 16.89 9.89
C GLY A 160 -3.67 17.74 9.98
N GLU A 161 -4.31 18.03 8.84
CA GLU A 161 -5.48 18.89 8.77
C GLU A 161 -6.80 18.09 8.82
N PRO A 162 -7.94 18.74 9.06
CA PRO A 162 -9.26 18.12 8.87
C PRO A 162 -9.44 17.72 7.40
N LEU A 163 -9.77 16.44 7.17
CA LEU A 163 -9.97 15.87 5.84
C LEU A 163 -11.39 15.34 5.71
N PHE A 164 -11.96 15.46 4.51
CA PHE A 164 -13.31 15.06 4.20
C PHE A 164 -13.40 14.27 2.90
N LEU A 165 -14.35 13.33 2.86
CA LEU A 165 -14.73 12.55 1.69
C LEU A 165 -16.25 12.59 1.58
N GLY A 166 -16.80 13.41 0.68
CA GLY A 166 -18.22 13.77 0.75
C GLY A 166 -18.54 14.44 2.09
N ASP A 167 -19.54 13.92 2.81
CA ASP A 167 -19.94 14.39 4.14
C ASP A 167 -19.18 13.67 5.28
N ALA A 168 -18.42 12.61 4.96
CA ALA A 168 -17.65 11.87 5.95
C ALA A 168 -16.35 12.59 6.30
N ARG A 169 -15.97 12.50 7.58
CA ARG A 169 -14.67 12.92 8.07
C ARG A 169 -13.65 11.79 7.91
N LEU A 170 -12.44 12.13 7.51
CA LEU A 170 -11.32 11.19 7.45
C LEU A 170 -10.37 11.42 8.62
N THR A 171 -9.94 10.32 9.24
CA THR A 171 -8.86 10.32 10.24
C THR A 171 -7.66 9.57 9.68
N VAL A 172 -6.53 10.26 9.53
CA VAL A 172 -5.28 9.65 9.05
C VAL A 172 -4.77 8.66 10.09
N ARG A 173 -4.55 7.43 9.67
CA ARG A 173 -3.91 6.39 10.48
C ARG A 173 -2.40 6.45 10.29
N ARG A 174 -1.67 6.15 11.36
CA ARG A 174 -0.20 6.25 11.40
C ARG A 174 0.41 4.89 11.77
N PRO A 175 0.32 3.86 10.92
CA PRO A 175 0.99 2.59 11.18
C PRO A 175 2.50 2.82 11.28
N ALA A 176 3.20 1.94 12.01
CA ALA A 176 4.63 2.10 12.30
C ALA A 176 5.47 2.34 11.04
N TRP A 177 5.16 1.63 9.95
CA TRP A 177 5.88 1.75 8.69
C TRP A 177 5.75 3.12 7.99
N LEU A 178 4.67 3.89 8.29
CA LEU A 178 4.39 5.20 7.67
C LEU A 178 4.65 6.37 8.62
N ALA A 179 4.80 6.12 9.91
CA ALA A 179 4.79 7.15 10.95
C ALA A 179 5.83 8.26 10.74
N ASP A 180 7.05 7.90 10.36
CA ASP A 180 8.13 8.87 10.17
C ASP A 180 7.92 9.71 8.92
N ALA A 181 7.48 9.12 7.81
CA ALA A 181 7.17 9.86 6.59
C ALA A 181 6.05 10.90 6.77
N LEU A 182 5.14 10.68 7.72
CA LEU A 182 4.09 11.63 8.08
C LEU A 182 4.55 12.74 9.05
N LYS A 183 5.63 12.53 9.81
CA LYS A 183 6.24 13.57 10.66
C LYS A 183 6.98 14.61 9.82
N ASP A 184 7.76 14.16 8.85
CA ASP A 184 8.59 15.02 7.99
C ASP A 184 7.77 15.96 7.09
N SER A 185 6.47 15.69 6.94
CA SER A 185 5.58 16.49 6.09
C SER A 185 4.89 17.64 6.83
N THR A 186 4.95 17.67 8.17
CA THR A 186 4.31 18.70 9.01
C THR A 186 5.32 19.76 9.51
N ALA A 187 6.57 19.67 9.11
CA ALA A 187 7.64 20.64 9.33
C ALA A 187 7.94 21.40 8.02
#